data_101b9119ffb38847dea40e85fcaa34b5
#
_entry.id   101b9119ffb38847dea40e85fcaa34b5
#
_cell.length_a   1.000
_cell.length_b   1.000
_cell.length_c   1.000
_cell.angle_alpha   90.00
_cell.angle_beta   90.00
_cell.angle_gamma   90.00
#
_symmetry.space_group_name_H-M   'P 1'
#
loop_
_entity.id
_entity.type
_entity.pdbx_description
1 polymer ?
#
loop_
_entity_poly.entity_id
_entity_poly.type
_entity_poly.pdbx_seq_one_letter_code
_entity_poly.pdbx_strand_id
1 'polypeptide(L)'
;MKRLISLVLVFAVSLVILILLVVEATSYWVDRRNFKNSETESNLLVMRNDSSYDLVFLGISHARNFSRHRNHERIESILNQKILNMGQGGGICGPNEQLFYLQYFYSQGNKAKKIVYVLSPPFMFSVSLPIASNTFNYEPFRIPFVWQYLNFPAENRSERLMSMIQFKLTPTWINHIPFSYPIGTSRLEKLDSATVAKGQELAFNSGSEDMKRFAFSADILQQTIDLARSHGTEVVLFIPPALFGKWRGHEITKKFGEKVALQKGVSFYDFSETEFDPKFYYDHHHLNTYGVVHFTEKFLKPVLQ
;
A
#
# COMPACT_ATOMS: atom_id res chain seq x y z
N MET A 1 13.11 43.10 -26.33
CA MET A 1 13.53 41.90 -25.62
C MET A 1 12.83 41.70 -24.26
N LYS A 2 12.91 42.67 -23.30
CA LYS A 2 12.27 42.54 -21.97
C LYS A 2 10.75 42.29 -22.05
N ARG A 3 9.98 42.99 -22.92
CA ARG A 3 8.53 42.82 -23.12
C ARG A 3 8.19 41.42 -23.65
N LEU A 4 8.98 40.87 -24.59
CA LEU A 4 8.77 39.53 -25.12
C LEU A 4 8.98 38.47 -24.03
N ILE A 5 10.06 38.58 -23.22
CA ILE A 5 10.33 37.68 -22.11
C ILE A 5 9.18 37.71 -21.10
N SER A 6 8.68 38.91 -20.75
CA SER A 6 7.55 39.06 -19.85
C SER A 6 6.29 38.37 -20.39
N LEU A 7 5.96 38.54 -21.68
CA LEU A 7 4.81 37.87 -22.30
C LEU A 7 4.95 36.35 -22.31
N VAL A 8 6.13 35.82 -22.61
CA VAL A 8 6.41 34.37 -22.57
C VAL A 8 6.26 33.83 -21.17
N LEU A 9 6.76 34.54 -20.15
CA LEU A 9 6.59 34.14 -18.76
C LEU A 9 5.13 34.14 -18.33
N VAL A 10 4.37 35.20 -18.65
CA VAL A 10 2.94 35.26 -18.35
C VAL A 10 2.18 34.12 -19.03
N PHE A 11 2.47 33.84 -20.29
CA PHE A 11 1.86 32.73 -21.01
C PHE A 11 2.20 31.37 -20.34
N ALA A 12 3.46 31.13 -20.04
CA ALA A 12 3.91 29.89 -19.41
C ALA A 12 3.24 29.66 -18.04
N VAL A 13 3.20 30.69 -17.19
CA VAL A 13 2.55 30.65 -15.88
C VAL A 13 1.04 30.40 -16.04
N SER A 14 0.38 31.10 -16.95
CA SER A 14 -1.06 30.91 -17.21
C SER A 14 -1.37 29.50 -17.72
N LEU A 15 -0.52 28.94 -18.58
CA LEU A 15 -0.64 27.57 -19.08
C LEU A 15 -0.50 26.54 -17.94
N VAL A 16 0.48 26.72 -17.07
CA VAL A 16 0.68 25.84 -15.91
C VAL A 16 -0.53 25.89 -14.98
N ILE A 17 -1.04 27.09 -14.67
CA ILE A 17 -2.24 27.24 -13.84
C ILE A 17 -3.45 26.54 -14.49
N LEU A 18 -3.64 26.71 -15.78
CA LEU A 18 -4.73 26.05 -16.51
C LEU A 18 -4.62 24.52 -16.45
N ILE A 19 -3.42 23.97 -16.65
CA ILE A 19 -3.18 22.53 -16.54
C ILE A 19 -3.53 22.03 -15.13
N LEU A 20 -3.07 22.71 -14.10
CA LEU A 20 -3.35 22.33 -12.71
C LEU A 20 -4.86 22.36 -12.40
N LEU A 21 -5.58 23.39 -12.86
CA LEU A 21 -7.03 23.49 -12.71
C LEU A 21 -7.77 22.35 -13.43
N VAL A 22 -7.35 21.99 -14.64
CA VAL A 22 -7.93 20.86 -15.39
C VAL A 22 -7.67 19.54 -14.66
N VAL A 23 -6.45 19.33 -14.18
CA VAL A 23 -6.07 18.11 -13.45
C VAL A 23 -6.84 17.99 -12.13
N GLU A 24 -7.03 19.08 -11.41
CA GLU A 24 -7.82 19.09 -10.17
C GLU A 24 -9.32 18.85 -10.44
N ALA A 25 -9.88 19.51 -11.45
CA ALA A 25 -11.28 19.35 -11.83
C ALA A 25 -11.60 17.92 -12.29
N THR A 26 -10.74 17.32 -13.13
CA THR A 26 -10.90 15.94 -13.57
C THR A 26 -10.73 14.96 -12.42
N SER A 27 -9.80 15.19 -11.50
CA SER A 27 -9.64 14.40 -10.28
C SER A 27 -10.91 14.45 -9.42
N TYR A 28 -11.43 15.63 -9.16
CA TYR A 28 -12.67 15.79 -8.39
C TYR A 28 -13.86 15.07 -9.03
N TRP A 29 -13.98 15.13 -10.37
CA TRP A 29 -15.04 14.44 -11.08
C TRP A 29 -14.92 12.92 -11.03
N VAL A 30 -13.70 12.39 -11.19
CA VAL A 30 -13.41 10.94 -11.05
C VAL A 30 -13.68 10.48 -9.62
N ASP A 31 -13.28 11.26 -8.60
CA ASP A 31 -13.53 10.98 -7.19
C ASP A 31 -15.04 10.82 -6.91
N ARG A 32 -15.84 11.79 -7.34
CA ARG A 32 -17.31 11.76 -7.13
C ARG A 32 -17.98 10.58 -7.80
N ARG A 33 -17.48 10.17 -8.98
CA ARG A 33 -18.04 9.06 -9.73
C ARG A 33 -17.67 7.71 -9.14
N ASN A 34 -16.42 7.57 -8.67
CA ASN A 34 -15.82 6.28 -8.36
C ASN A 34 -15.80 5.96 -6.87
N PHE A 35 -15.94 6.97 -6.02
CA PHE A 35 -15.89 6.76 -4.57
C PHE A 35 -17.24 6.25 -4.06
N LYS A 36 -17.47 4.95 -4.16
CA LYS A 36 -18.65 4.30 -3.58
C LYS A 36 -18.30 3.27 -2.49
N ASN A 37 -17.07 2.78 -2.47
CA ASN A 37 -16.63 1.77 -1.51
C ASN A 37 -15.10 1.70 -1.42
N SER A 38 -14.59 0.82 -0.56
CA SER A 38 -13.17 0.57 -0.29
C SER A 38 -12.45 -0.28 -1.35
N GLU A 39 -13.07 -0.60 -2.47
CA GLU A 39 -12.47 -1.47 -3.52
C GLU A 39 -11.50 -0.73 -4.45
N THR A 40 -11.23 0.55 -4.23
CA THR A 40 -10.25 1.31 -4.98
C THR A 40 -8.81 0.99 -4.57
N GLU A 41 -7.85 1.11 -5.52
CA GLU A 41 -6.42 1.06 -5.22
C GLU A 41 -5.87 2.43 -4.76
N SER A 42 -6.69 3.49 -4.79
CA SER A 42 -6.30 4.82 -4.33
C SER A 42 -6.45 4.95 -2.82
N ASN A 43 -5.36 5.26 -2.15
CA ASN A 43 -5.36 5.55 -0.72
C ASN A 43 -6.02 6.89 -0.41
N LEU A 44 -5.87 7.90 -1.28
CA LEU A 44 -6.48 9.22 -1.09
C LEU A 44 -8.01 9.19 -1.23
N LEU A 45 -8.57 8.24 -1.99
CA LEU A 45 -10.03 8.09 -2.11
C LEU A 45 -10.65 7.49 -0.86
N VAL A 46 -9.97 6.54 -0.20
CA VAL A 46 -10.50 5.91 1.02
C VAL A 46 -10.20 6.71 2.29
N MET A 47 -9.15 7.52 2.27
CA MET A 47 -8.74 8.36 3.41
C MET A 47 -9.65 9.59 3.52
N ARG A 48 -10.26 9.76 4.67
CA ARG A 48 -11.00 10.98 5.03
C ARG A 48 -10.11 11.89 5.88
N ASN A 49 -10.39 13.19 5.88
CA ASN A 49 -9.72 14.12 6.78
C ASN A 49 -10.37 14.09 8.17
N ASP A 50 -9.62 14.45 9.21
CA ASP A 50 -10.06 14.58 10.60
C ASP A 50 -10.84 13.34 11.11
N SER A 51 -10.40 12.16 10.69
CA SER A 51 -11.07 10.90 11.00
C SER A 51 -10.27 10.05 11.96
N SER A 52 -10.98 9.27 12.78
CA SER A 52 -10.36 8.28 13.65
C SER A 52 -10.68 6.88 13.19
N TYR A 53 -9.68 6.02 13.23
CA TYR A 53 -9.73 4.61 12.86
C TYR A 53 -9.23 3.76 14.02
N ASP A 54 -9.81 2.57 14.17
CA ASP A 54 -9.29 1.60 15.13
C ASP A 54 -8.04 0.93 14.56
N LEU A 55 -8.09 0.53 13.30
CA LEU A 55 -6.99 -0.12 12.60
C LEU A 55 -6.65 0.59 11.29
N VAL A 56 -5.37 0.76 11.01
CA VAL A 56 -4.86 1.18 9.70
C VAL A 56 -3.91 0.11 9.19
N PHE A 57 -4.26 -0.53 8.06
CA PHE A 57 -3.42 -1.52 7.42
C PHE A 57 -2.42 -0.86 6.48
N LEU A 58 -1.16 -1.27 6.57
CA LEU A 58 -0.05 -0.94 5.68
C LEU A 58 0.55 -2.21 5.10
N GLY A 59 1.20 -2.10 3.96
CA GLY A 59 1.86 -3.20 3.26
C GLY A 59 1.55 -3.19 1.77
N ILE A 60 1.91 -4.26 1.09
CA ILE A 60 1.69 -4.42 -0.35
C ILE A 60 0.37 -5.18 -0.64
N SER A 61 0.32 -5.93 -1.74
CA SER A 61 -0.88 -6.67 -2.16
C SER A 61 -1.48 -7.57 -1.07
N HIS A 62 -0.66 -8.17 -0.21
CA HIS A 62 -1.13 -8.95 0.92
C HIS A 62 -1.97 -8.11 1.90
N ALA A 63 -1.55 -6.86 2.17
CA ALA A 63 -2.35 -5.94 2.98
C ALA A 63 -3.61 -5.50 2.23
N ARG A 64 -3.49 -5.12 0.95
CA ARG A 64 -4.63 -4.68 0.14
C ARG A 64 -5.72 -5.76 0.03
N ASN A 65 -5.37 -7.03 0.07
CA ASN A 65 -6.32 -8.15 0.05
C ASN A 65 -7.39 -8.08 1.16
N PHE A 66 -7.06 -7.47 2.30
CA PHE A 66 -8.02 -7.24 3.37
C PHE A 66 -9.09 -6.18 3.04
N SER A 67 -9.03 -5.52 1.87
CA SER A 67 -10.06 -4.58 1.41
C SER A 67 -10.72 -4.99 0.09
N ARG A 68 -10.01 -5.70 -0.80
CA ARG A 68 -10.53 -6.13 -2.10
C ARG A 68 -11.73 -7.05 -1.95
N HIS A 69 -12.58 -7.12 -2.97
CA HIS A 69 -13.72 -8.04 -3.04
C HIS A 69 -14.71 -7.87 -1.88
N ARG A 70 -14.88 -6.62 -1.41
CA ARG A 70 -15.71 -6.29 -0.25
C ARG A 70 -15.22 -6.96 1.05
N ASN A 71 -13.94 -7.33 1.12
CA ASN A 71 -13.37 -7.86 2.36
C ASN A 71 -13.34 -6.79 3.45
N HIS A 72 -13.22 -5.51 3.07
CA HIS A 72 -13.20 -4.40 4.02
C HIS A 72 -14.38 -4.46 4.99
N GLU A 73 -15.62 -4.50 4.47
CA GLU A 73 -16.84 -4.52 5.26
C GLU A 73 -16.95 -5.81 6.09
N ARG A 74 -16.48 -6.94 5.54
CA ARG A 74 -16.47 -8.23 6.27
C ARG A 74 -15.51 -8.18 7.46
N ILE A 75 -14.32 -7.65 7.28
CA ILE A 75 -13.31 -7.57 8.34
C ILE A 75 -13.73 -6.57 9.40
N GLU A 76 -14.28 -5.41 9.03
CA GLU A 76 -14.87 -4.47 9.99
C GLU A 76 -15.94 -5.14 10.84
N SER A 77 -16.82 -5.94 10.22
CA SER A 77 -17.87 -6.69 10.94
C SER A 77 -17.30 -7.75 11.88
N ILE A 78 -16.28 -8.54 11.43
CA ILE A 78 -15.65 -9.59 12.23
C ILE A 78 -14.92 -9.03 13.44
N LEU A 79 -14.16 -7.94 13.24
CA LEU A 79 -13.36 -7.31 14.28
C LEU A 79 -14.16 -6.34 15.12
N ASN A 80 -15.33 -5.88 14.65
CA ASN A 80 -16.10 -4.78 15.25
C ASN A 80 -15.25 -3.52 15.44
N GLN A 81 -14.47 -3.18 14.42
CA GLN A 81 -13.50 -2.08 14.42
C GLN A 81 -13.55 -1.33 13.11
N LYS A 82 -13.42 0.00 13.15
CA LYS A 82 -13.34 0.84 11.97
C LYS A 82 -11.93 0.76 11.34
N ILE A 83 -11.87 0.40 10.08
CA ILE A 83 -10.63 0.11 9.37
C ILE A 83 -10.34 1.14 8.28
N LEU A 84 -9.08 1.48 8.08
CA LEU A 84 -8.55 2.08 6.86
C LEU A 84 -7.46 1.15 6.30
N ASN A 85 -7.55 0.80 5.04
CA ASN A 85 -6.50 0.02 4.40
C ASN A 85 -5.74 0.86 3.36
N MET A 86 -4.50 1.17 3.66
CA MET A 86 -3.57 1.90 2.80
C MET A 86 -2.53 0.99 2.13
N GLY A 87 -2.69 -0.34 2.22
CA GLY A 87 -1.89 -1.27 1.43
C GLY A 87 -2.13 -1.05 -0.06
N GLN A 88 -1.12 -1.26 -0.89
CA GLN A 88 -1.22 -1.13 -2.35
C GLN A 88 -0.63 -2.34 -3.06
N GLY A 89 -1.37 -2.84 -4.05
CA GLY A 89 -0.95 -4.00 -4.84
C GLY A 89 -0.19 -3.63 -6.11
N GLY A 90 0.11 -4.66 -6.90
CA GLY A 90 0.66 -4.48 -8.24
C GLY A 90 2.10 -3.97 -8.32
N GLY A 91 2.86 -4.03 -7.23
CA GLY A 91 4.26 -3.57 -7.22
C GLY A 91 4.44 -2.05 -7.31
N ILE A 92 3.36 -1.29 -7.11
CA ILE A 92 3.37 0.17 -7.24
C ILE A 92 3.79 0.92 -5.96
N CYS A 93 3.88 0.23 -4.82
CA CYS A 93 4.21 0.84 -3.54
C CYS A 93 5.32 0.06 -2.83
N GLY A 94 6.32 0.78 -2.37
CA GLY A 94 7.41 0.27 -1.53
C GLY A 94 7.35 0.79 -0.09
N PRO A 95 8.36 0.46 0.75
CA PRO A 95 8.42 0.95 2.13
C PRO A 95 8.35 2.47 2.23
N ASN A 96 9.03 3.15 1.33
CA ASN A 96 9.12 4.61 1.32
C ASN A 96 7.76 5.27 1.06
N GLU A 97 6.98 4.75 0.13
CA GLU A 97 5.63 5.24 -0.16
C GLU A 97 4.67 4.93 1.00
N GLN A 98 4.83 3.80 1.69
CA GLN A 98 4.06 3.48 2.89
C GLN A 98 4.31 4.50 4.01
N LEU A 99 5.57 4.86 4.24
CA LEU A 99 5.95 5.92 5.17
C LEU A 99 5.34 7.26 4.77
N PHE A 100 5.41 7.62 3.49
CA PHE A 100 4.83 8.86 2.98
C PHE A 100 3.30 8.90 3.18
N TYR A 101 2.58 7.84 2.85
CA TYR A 101 1.13 7.77 3.07
C TYR A 101 0.78 7.89 4.56
N LEU A 102 1.57 7.31 5.45
CA LEU A 102 1.35 7.46 6.88
C LEU A 102 1.62 8.89 7.37
N GLN A 103 2.66 9.56 6.85
CA GLN A 103 2.89 10.99 7.12
C GLN A 103 1.74 11.85 6.62
N TYR A 104 1.27 11.58 5.40
CA TYR A 104 0.12 12.29 4.83
C TYR A 104 -1.15 12.05 5.66
N PHE A 105 -1.41 10.81 6.07
CA PHE A 105 -2.53 10.45 6.94
C PHE A 105 -2.57 11.30 8.22
N TYR A 106 -1.47 11.39 8.94
CA TYR A 106 -1.41 12.20 10.16
C TYR A 106 -1.50 13.71 9.88
N SER A 107 -0.92 14.18 8.78
CA SER A 107 -1.00 15.60 8.40
C SER A 107 -2.42 16.08 8.05
N GLN A 108 -3.32 15.14 7.72
CA GLN A 108 -4.73 15.42 7.47
C GLN A 108 -5.59 15.37 8.77
N GLY A 109 -4.98 15.42 9.95
CA GLY A 109 -5.67 15.39 11.23
C GLY A 109 -6.20 13.99 11.62
N ASN A 110 -5.88 12.97 10.86
CA ASN A 110 -6.34 11.61 11.13
C ASN A 110 -5.65 10.98 12.35
N LYS A 111 -6.34 10.03 12.96
CA LYS A 111 -5.85 9.26 14.12
C LYS A 111 -6.08 7.78 13.90
N ALA A 112 -5.19 6.96 14.43
CA ALA A 112 -5.34 5.51 14.47
C ALA A 112 -5.03 4.99 15.88
N LYS A 113 -5.76 3.97 16.35
CA LYS A 113 -5.38 3.25 17.57
C LYS A 113 -4.22 2.30 17.30
N LYS A 114 -4.30 1.55 16.18
CA LYS A 114 -3.26 0.60 15.77
C LYS A 114 -2.91 0.73 14.29
N ILE A 115 -1.62 0.66 13.97
CA ILE A 115 -1.12 0.33 12.64
C ILE A 115 -0.89 -1.17 12.56
N VAL A 116 -1.48 -1.82 11.56
CA VAL A 116 -1.29 -3.24 11.24
C VAL A 116 -0.43 -3.32 10.00
N TYR A 117 0.85 -3.61 10.17
CA TYR A 117 1.79 -3.69 9.06
C TYR A 117 1.96 -5.13 8.58
N VAL A 118 1.51 -5.41 7.36
CA VAL A 118 1.64 -6.73 6.73
C VAL A 118 3.01 -6.85 6.09
N LEU A 119 3.90 -7.53 6.78
CA LEU A 119 5.32 -7.63 6.48
C LEU A 119 5.60 -8.84 5.57
N SER A 120 5.48 -8.66 4.29
CA SER A 120 5.80 -9.70 3.31
C SER A 120 7.31 -9.72 3.03
N PRO A 121 8.01 -10.87 3.10
CA PRO A 121 9.44 -10.95 2.80
C PRO A 121 9.83 -10.36 1.43
N PRO A 122 9.11 -10.61 0.32
CA PRO A 122 9.42 -9.97 -0.97
C PRO A 122 9.47 -8.43 -0.91
N PHE A 123 8.65 -7.81 -0.08
CA PHE A 123 8.64 -6.37 0.10
C PHE A 123 9.96 -5.83 0.67
N MET A 124 10.63 -6.60 1.52
CA MET A 124 11.88 -6.19 2.16
C MET A 124 13.09 -6.25 1.22
N PHE A 125 13.06 -7.13 0.21
CA PHE A 125 14.20 -7.41 -0.67
C PHE A 125 14.03 -6.89 -2.10
N SER A 126 12.81 -6.52 -2.51
CA SER A 126 12.55 -6.12 -3.88
C SER A 126 13.14 -4.75 -4.22
N VAL A 127 13.92 -4.70 -5.31
CA VAL A 127 14.47 -3.44 -5.85
C VAL A 127 13.47 -2.70 -6.74
N SER A 128 12.44 -3.37 -7.24
CA SER A 128 11.47 -2.78 -8.17
C SER A 128 10.38 -1.96 -7.48
N LEU A 129 10.04 -2.27 -6.23
CA LEU A 129 8.94 -1.62 -5.52
C LEU A 129 9.15 -0.12 -5.26
N PRO A 130 10.34 0.36 -4.85
CA PRO A 130 10.55 1.80 -4.62
C PRO A 130 10.76 2.61 -5.89
N ILE A 131 10.89 1.97 -7.07
CA ILE A 131 11.26 2.64 -8.33
C ILE A 131 10.04 2.87 -9.25
N ALA A 132 8.87 2.35 -8.89
CA ALA A 132 7.69 2.46 -9.72
C ALA A 132 7.28 3.93 -9.95
N SER A 133 7.46 4.41 -11.19
CA SER A 133 7.09 5.77 -11.56
C SER A 133 5.58 6.02 -11.57
N ASN A 134 4.80 4.94 -11.68
CA ASN A 134 3.34 4.96 -11.74
C ASN A 134 2.64 4.88 -10.38
N THR A 135 3.38 4.94 -9.27
CA THR A 135 2.87 4.79 -7.89
C THR A 135 1.62 5.64 -7.61
N PHE A 136 1.56 6.87 -8.11
CA PHE A 136 0.47 7.79 -7.84
C PHE A 136 -0.52 7.97 -8.99
N ASN A 137 -0.43 7.15 -10.03
CA ASN A 137 -1.27 7.34 -11.22
C ASN A 137 -2.78 7.25 -10.91
N TYR A 138 -3.17 6.39 -9.98
CA TYR A 138 -4.58 6.22 -9.58
C TYR A 138 -5.00 7.10 -8.41
N GLU A 139 -4.07 7.86 -7.80
CA GLU A 139 -4.42 8.82 -6.77
C GLU A 139 -5.03 10.09 -7.38
N PRO A 140 -6.08 10.68 -6.80
CA PRO A 140 -6.56 11.98 -7.24
C PRO A 140 -5.47 13.05 -7.06
N PHE A 141 -5.47 14.03 -7.95
CA PHE A 141 -4.58 15.18 -7.79
C PHE A 141 -5.11 16.07 -6.65
N ARG A 142 -4.28 16.26 -5.64
CA ARG A 142 -4.55 17.15 -4.50
C ARG A 142 -3.31 17.97 -4.21
N ILE A 143 -3.43 19.29 -4.23
CA ILE A 143 -2.31 20.22 -4.01
C ILE A 143 -1.57 19.91 -2.69
N PRO A 144 -2.24 19.69 -1.53
CA PRO A 144 -1.54 19.35 -0.30
C PRO A 144 -0.72 18.06 -0.39
N PHE A 145 -1.23 17.04 -1.08
CA PHE A 145 -0.53 15.76 -1.29
C PHE A 145 0.73 15.97 -2.14
N VAL A 146 0.61 16.66 -3.27
CA VAL A 146 1.73 16.96 -4.17
C VAL A 146 2.78 17.79 -3.46
N TRP A 147 2.38 18.82 -2.72
CA TRP A 147 3.28 19.67 -1.96
C TRP A 147 4.05 18.90 -0.90
N GLN A 148 3.38 18.04 -0.13
CA GLN A 148 4.00 17.21 0.89
C GLN A 148 4.98 16.21 0.26
N TYR A 149 4.62 15.59 -0.88
CA TYR A 149 5.49 14.65 -1.57
C TYR A 149 6.75 15.33 -2.18
N LEU A 150 6.62 16.55 -2.67
CA LEU A 150 7.79 17.34 -3.12
C LEU A 150 8.83 17.56 -2.01
N ASN A 151 8.39 17.63 -0.76
CA ASN A 151 9.25 17.80 0.40
C ASN A 151 9.66 16.48 1.06
N PHE A 152 9.11 15.35 0.61
CA PHE A 152 9.44 14.03 1.13
C PHE A 152 10.75 13.50 0.52
N PRO A 153 11.67 12.91 1.31
CA PRO A 153 12.94 12.39 0.81
C PRO A 153 12.78 11.08 0.03
N ALA A 154 12.25 11.15 -1.18
CA ALA A 154 12.10 10.02 -2.07
C ALA A 154 12.96 10.16 -3.33
N GLU A 155 13.42 9.03 -3.86
CA GLU A 155 14.04 8.97 -5.17
C GLU A 155 12.99 9.26 -6.27
N ASN A 156 13.44 9.84 -7.39
CA ASN A 156 12.62 10.07 -8.59
C ASN A 156 11.30 10.85 -8.35
N ARG A 157 11.25 11.73 -7.35
CA ARG A 157 10.05 12.52 -7.01
C ARG A 157 9.42 13.24 -8.20
N SER A 158 10.25 13.95 -8.96
CA SER A 158 9.79 14.73 -10.12
C SER A 158 9.23 13.84 -11.21
N GLU A 159 9.84 12.68 -11.46
CA GLU A 159 9.37 11.71 -12.44
C GLU A 159 8.00 11.13 -12.06
N ARG A 160 7.82 10.75 -10.79
CA ARG A 160 6.55 10.22 -10.28
C ARG A 160 5.43 11.25 -10.33
N LEU A 161 5.70 12.49 -9.93
CA LEU A 161 4.71 13.56 -10.02
C LEU A 161 4.38 13.92 -11.47
N MET A 162 5.38 13.92 -12.35
CA MET A 162 5.14 14.15 -13.78
C MET A 162 4.30 13.02 -14.37
N SER A 163 4.61 11.76 -14.07
CA SER A 163 3.80 10.60 -14.47
C SER A 163 2.36 10.72 -13.98
N MET A 164 2.16 11.09 -12.72
CA MET A 164 0.84 11.35 -12.14
C MET A 164 0.08 12.43 -12.92
N ILE A 165 0.69 13.59 -13.18
CA ILE A 165 0.05 14.70 -13.91
C ILE A 165 -0.29 14.27 -15.34
N GLN A 166 0.66 13.66 -16.06
CA GLN A 166 0.44 13.16 -17.41
C GLN A 166 -0.71 12.15 -17.47
N PHE A 167 -0.77 11.23 -16.50
CA PHE A 167 -1.84 10.24 -16.42
C PHE A 167 -3.22 10.88 -16.24
N LYS A 168 -3.34 11.99 -15.47
CA LYS A 168 -4.60 12.71 -15.29
C LYS A 168 -5.14 13.35 -16.56
N LEU A 169 -4.30 13.56 -17.54
CA LEU A 169 -4.69 14.10 -18.85
C LEU A 169 -5.07 13.00 -19.86
N THR A 170 -5.05 11.73 -19.46
CA THR A 170 -5.38 10.61 -20.35
C THR A 170 -6.85 10.20 -20.26
N PRO A 171 -7.41 9.67 -21.36
CA PRO A 171 -8.75 9.07 -21.33
C PRO A 171 -8.86 7.91 -20.30
N THR A 172 -7.76 7.22 -20.05
CA THR A 172 -7.71 6.11 -19.06
C THR A 172 -8.07 6.61 -17.66
N TRP A 173 -7.57 7.77 -17.25
CA TRP A 173 -7.96 8.37 -15.98
C TRP A 173 -9.40 8.86 -15.98
N ILE A 174 -9.79 9.64 -17.02
CA ILE A 174 -11.11 10.25 -17.11
C ILE A 174 -12.22 9.19 -17.13
N ASN A 175 -11.96 8.06 -17.77
CA ASN A 175 -12.88 6.93 -17.87
C ASN A 175 -12.65 5.86 -16.78
N HIS A 176 -11.76 6.13 -15.84
CA HIS A 176 -11.44 5.15 -14.80
C HIS A 176 -12.68 4.75 -14.01
N ILE A 177 -12.98 3.47 -14.04
CA ILE A 177 -13.96 2.82 -13.19
C ILE A 177 -13.17 2.00 -12.16
N PRO A 178 -13.52 2.07 -10.86
CA PRO A 178 -12.84 1.27 -9.85
C PRO A 178 -12.84 -0.20 -10.25
N PHE A 179 -11.70 -0.84 -10.10
CA PHE A 179 -11.58 -2.26 -10.41
C PHE A 179 -12.58 -3.07 -9.58
N SER A 180 -13.47 -3.77 -10.24
CA SER A 180 -14.12 -4.93 -9.66
C SER A 180 -13.19 -6.11 -9.91
N TYR A 181 -12.62 -6.67 -8.86
CA TYR A 181 -11.79 -7.88 -8.97
C TYR A 181 -12.71 -9.12 -8.93
N PRO A 182 -12.99 -9.79 -10.06
CA PRO A 182 -13.84 -10.97 -10.06
C PRO A 182 -13.20 -12.19 -9.39
N ILE A 183 -11.92 -12.08 -9.04
CA ILE A 183 -11.06 -13.19 -8.59
C ILE A 183 -11.25 -13.54 -7.10
N GLY A 184 -12.00 -12.73 -6.33
CA GLY A 184 -12.11 -12.89 -4.87
C GLY A 184 -12.64 -14.23 -4.40
N THR A 185 -13.37 -14.95 -5.25
CA THR A 185 -13.92 -16.27 -4.95
C THR A 185 -13.21 -17.41 -5.67
N SER A 186 -12.23 -17.13 -6.52
CA SER A 186 -11.42 -18.17 -7.16
C SER A 186 -10.69 -18.99 -6.12
N ARG A 187 -10.57 -20.29 -6.38
CA ARG A 187 -9.89 -21.23 -5.50
C ARG A 187 -8.82 -21.97 -6.27
N LEU A 188 -7.69 -22.16 -5.63
CA LEU A 188 -6.71 -23.09 -6.15
C LEU A 188 -7.16 -24.53 -5.85
N GLU A 189 -6.88 -25.45 -6.78
CA GLU A 189 -7.09 -26.87 -6.56
C GLU A 189 -5.86 -27.51 -5.92
N LYS A 190 -4.67 -27.04 -6.29
CA LYS A 190 -3.38 -27.58 -5.81
C LYS A 190 -2.27 -26.53 -5.87
N LEU A 191 -1.20 -26.81 -5.14
CA LEU A 191 0.06 -26.07 -5.25
C LEU A 191 0.80 -26.48 -6.53
N ASP A 192 1.21 -25.49 -7.33
CA ASP A 192 2.10 -25.66 -8.47
C ASP A 192 3.51 -25.16 -8.12
N SER A 193 4.41 -26.07 -7.85
CA SER A 193 5.79 -25.79 -7.45
C SER A 193 6.59 -25.01 -8.50
N ALA A 194 6.31 -25.20 -9.80
CA ALA A 194 7.01 -24.48 -10.86
C ALA A 194 6.59 -23.00 -10.88
N THR A 195 5.30 -22.72 -10.73
CA THR A 195 4.78 -21.34 -10.60
C THR A 195 5.29 -20.68 -9.33
N VAL A 196 5.36 -21.39 -8.21
CA VAL A 196 5.95 -20.87 -6.96
C VAL A 196 7.43 -20.52 -7.15
N ALA A 197 8.23 -21.41 -7.74
CA ALA A 197 9.65 -21.14 -7.99
C ALA A 197 9.86 -19.89 -8.85
N LYS A 198 9.10 -19.77 -9.94
CA LYS A 198 9.11 -18.59 -10.82
C LYS A 198 8.67 -17.32 -10.07
N GLY A 199 7.64 -17.39 -9.25
CA GLY A 199 7.18 -16.27 -8.43
C GLY A 199 8.23 -15.82 -7.42
N GLN A 200 8.92 -16.74 -6.79
CA GLN A 200 10.04 -16.46 -5.88
C GLN A 200 11.21 -15.79 -6.61
N GLU A 201 11.56 -16.28 -7.79
CA GLU A 201 12.63 -15.70 -8.63
C GLU A 201 12.31 -14.26 -9.03
N LEU A 202 11.09 -14.01 -9.50
CA LEU A 202 10.63 -12.66 -9.86
C LEU A 202 10.61 -11.70 -8.67
N ALA A 203 10.18 -12.18 -7.50
CA ALA A 203 10.08 -11.36 -6.29
C ALA A 203 11.46 -10.94 -5.75
N PHE A 204 12.51 -11.74 -6.01
CA PHE A 204 13.86 -11.52 -5.48
C PHE A 204 14.90 -11.19 -6.57
N ASN A 205 14.46 -10.72 -7.74
CA ASN A 205 15.32 -10.21 -8.83
C ASN A 205 16.62 -11.00 -9.00
N SER A 206 16.62 -12.09 -9.76
CA SER A 206 17.76 -12.97 -9.97
C SER A 206 18.04 -14.02 -8.88
N GLY A 207 17.13 -14.20 -7.96
CA GLY A 207 17.22 -15.33 -7.03
C GLY A 207 18.13 -15.15 -5.81
N SER A 208 18.68 -13.97 -5.56
CA SER A 208 19.47 -13.68 -4.36
C SER A 208 18.75 -12.72 -3.40
N GLU A 209 19.07 -12.85 -2.12
CA GLU A 209 18.63 -11.92 -1.08
C GLU A 209 19.51 -10.66 -1.14
N ASP A 210 18.93 -9.54 -1.58
CA ASP A 210 19.64 -8.26 -1.61
C ASP A 210 19.66 -7.64 -0.20
N MET A 211 20.74 -7.85 0.52
CA MET A 211 20.92 -7.34 1.88
C MET A 211 21.01 -5.82 1.96
N LYS A 212 21.45 -5.13 0.90
CA LYS A 212 21.45 -3.66 0.87
C LYS A 212 20.03 -3.15 0.78
N ARG A 213 19.21 -3.77 -0.07
CA ARG A 213 17.79 -3.43 -0.19
C ARG A 213 17.04 -3.76 1.09
N PHE A 214 17.33 -4.92 1.69
CA PHE A 214 16.76 -5.27 2.99
C PHE A 214 17.09 -4.21 4.06
N ALA A 215 18.35 -3.80 4.19
CA ALA A 215 18.76 -2.80 5.15
C ALA A 215 18.04 -1.45 4.94
N PHE A 216 17.91 -1.01 3.69
CA PHE A 216 17.14 0.18 3.32
C PHE A 216 15.66 0.04 3.73
N SER A 217 15.01 -1.07 3.36
CA SER A 217 13.61 -1.31 3.69
C SER A 217 13.38 -1.41 5.21
N ALA A 218 14.32 -2.03 5.92
CA ALA A 218 14.30 -2.15 7.38
C ALA A 218 14.40 -0.78 8.07
N ASP A 219 15.26 0.11 7.59
CA ASP A 219 15.39 1.48 8.11
C ASP A 219 14.10 2.28 7.91
N ILE A 220 13.51 2.24 6.73
CA ILE A 220 12.23 2.91 6.44
C ILE A 220 11.10 2.34 7.29
N LEU A 221 11.05 1.02 7.49
CA LEU A 221 10.05 0.42 8.37
C LEU A 221 10.22 0.87 9.83
N GLN A 222 11.46 1.01 10.32
CA GLN A 222 11.71 1.58 11.65
C GLN A 222 11.22 3.03 11.75
N GLN A 223 11.47 3.85 10.73
CA GLN A 223 10.94 5.23 10.66
C GLN A 223 9.40 5.24 10.66
N THR A 224 8.77 4.30 9.95
CA THR A 224 7.29 4.15 9.94
C THR A 224 6.75 3.82 11.32
N ILE A 225 7.42 2.93 12.05
CA ILE A 225 7.05 2.57 13.43
C ILE A 225 7.24 3.76 14.37
N ASP A 226 8.36 4.46 14.28
CA ASP A 226 8.65 5.62 15.13
C ASP A 226 7.65 6.75 14.88
N LEU A 227 7.28 6.98 13.62
CA LEU A 227 6.23 7.93 13.26
C LEU A 227 4.88 7.56 13.90
N ALA A 228 4.44 6.30 13.75
CA ALA A 228 3.19 5.85 14.35
C ALA A 228 3.19 6.06 15.87
N ARG A 229 4.26 5.66 16.52
CA ARG A 229 4.40 5.78 17.99
C ARG A 229 4.47 7.23 18.46
N SER A 230 5.09 8.13 17.70
CA SER A 230 5.11 9.56 18.03
C SER A 230 3.72 10.20 18.03
N HIS A 231 2.77 9.57 17.32
CA HIS A 231 1.34 9.92 17.32
C HIS A 231 0.51 9.14 18.35
N GLY A 232 1.15 8.36 19.24
CA GLY A 232 0.47 7.56 20.25
C GLY A 232 -0.24 6.32 19.67
N THR A 233 0.12 5.89 18.47
CA THR A 233 -0.47 4.75 17.78
C THR A 233 0.31 3.47 18.09
N GLU A 234 -0.38 2.42 18.49
CA GLU A 234 0.22 1.08 18.63
C GLU A 234 0.60 0.51 17.27
N VAL A 235 1.60 -0.37 17.23
CA VAL A 235 2.02 -1.04 15.99
C VAL A 235 2.02 -2.54 16.16
N VAL A 236 1.40 -3.22 15.23
CA VAL A 236 1.39 -4.68 15.09
C VAL A 236 2.00 -5.01 13.75
N LEU A 237 3.04 -5.83 13.75
CA LEU A 237 3.66 -6.39 12.55
C LEU A 237 3.25 -7.85 12.41
N PHE A 238 2.95 -8.30 11.19
CA PHE A 238 2.82 -9.73 10.98
C PHE A 238 3.30 -10.17 9.59
N ILE A 239 3.86 -11.39 9.50
CA ILE A 239 4.13 -12.05 8.23
C ILE A 239 2.88 -12.81 7.82
N PRO A 240 2.30 -12.54 6.61
CA PRO A 240 1.08 -13.21 6.16
C PRO A 240 1.35 -14.66 5.74
N PRO A 241 0.33 -15.53 5.73
CA PRO A 241 0.46 -16.87 5.23
C PRO A 241 0.65 -16.89 3.70
N ALA A 242 1.34 -17.92 3.22
CA ALA A 242 1.40 -18.29 1.82
C ALA A 242 1.17 -19.80 1.68
N LEU A 243 0.52 -20.23 0.60
CA LEU A 243 0.18 -21.64 0.41
C LEU A 243 1.42 -22.57 0.42
N PHE A 244 2.56 -22.05 0.00
CA PHE A 244 3.84 -22.77 0.02
C PHE A 244 4.62 -22.57 1.33
N GLY A 245 4.06 -21.88 2.33
CA GLY A 245 4.70 -21.57 3.60
C GLY A 245 5.66 -20.40 3.50
N LYS A 246 6.96 -20.64 3.68
CA LYS A 246 7.97 -19.60 3.80
C LYS A 246 8.47 -19.08 2.46
N TRP A 247 8.49 -17.77 2.32
CA TRP A 247 9.22 -17.10 1.27
C TRP A 247 10.73 -17.23 1.45
N ARG A 248 11.49 -17.07 0.36
CA ARG A 248 12.91 -16.75 0.47
C ARG A 248 13.06 -15.48 1.33
N GLY A 249 14.13 -15.39 2.12
CA GLY A 249 14.35 -14.26 3.03
C GLY A 249 13.44 -14.23 4.27
N HIS A 250 12.56 -15.23 4.44
CA HIS A 250 11.65 -15.30 5.59
C HIS A 250 12.39 -15.23 6.93
N GLU A 251 13.43 -16.04 7.14
CA GLU A 251 14.16 -16.10 8.41
C GLU A 251 14.83 -14.76 8.77
N ILE A 252 15.31 -14.03 7.75
CA ILE A 252 15.91 -12.70 7.94
C ILE A 252 14.81 -11.70 8.32
N THR A 253 13.68 -11.74 7.63
CA THR A 253 12.52 -10.86 7.91
C THR A 253 11.95 -11.14 9.29
N LYS A 254 11.82 -12.41 9.68
CA LYS A 254 11.33 -12.83 11.00
C LYS A 254 12.26 -12.33 12.12
N LYS A 255 13.57 -12.58 12.01
CA LYS A 255 14.55 -12.07 12.99
C LYS A 255 14.52 -10.55 13.13
N PHE A 256 14.31 -9.85 12.03
CA PHE A 256 14.12 -8.40 12.06
C PHE A 256 12.84 -8.01 12.80
N GLY A 257 11.71 -8.64 12.52
CA GLY A 257 10.44 -8.40 13.21
C GLY A 257 10.53 -8.65 14.71
N GLU A 258 11.14 -9.77 15.11
CA GLU A 258 11.40 -10.12 16.52
C GLU A 258 12.31 -9.09 17.21
N LYS A 259 13.39 -8.67 16.55
CA LYS A 259 14.28 -7.62 17.06
C LYS A 259 13.55 -6.28 17.26
N VAL A 260 12.77 -5.87 16.29
CA VAL A 260 11.99 -4.62 16.36
C VAL A 260 10.94 -4.71 17.47
N ALA A 261 10.28 -5.85 17.63
CA ALA A 261 9.31 -6.08 18.70
C ALA A 261 9.94 -5.86 20.08
N LEU A 262 11.12 -6.43 20.33
CA LEU A 262 11.85 -6.25 21.58
C LEU A 262 12.32 -4.81 21.80
N GLN A 263 12.85 -4.15 20.76
CA GLN A 263 13.44 -2.82 20.89
C GLN A 263 12.40 -1.69 20.95
N LYS A 264 11.31 -1.83 20.22
CA LYS A 264 10.31 -0.78 20.05
C LYS A 264 9.02 -1.02 20.83
N GLY A 265 8.87 -2.19 21.47
CA GLY A 265 7.64 -2.55 22.19
C GLY A 265 6.43 -2.64 21.27
N VAL A 266 6.63 -3.15 20.05
CA VAL A 266 5.56 -3.46 19.10
C VAL A 266 5.25 -4.96 19.13
N SER A 267 4.05 -5.35 18.72
CA SER A 267 3.70 -6.77 18.62
C SER A 267 4.16 -7.32 17.27
N PHE A 268 4.73 -8.54 17.27
CA PHE A 268 5.12 -9.24 16.04
C PHE A 268 4.56 -10.66 16.03
N TYR A 269 3.99 -11.06 14.89
CA TYR A 269 3.43 -12.39 14.67
C TYR A 269 3.91 -12.97 13.34
N ASP A 270 4.27 -14.25 13.35
CA ASP A 270 4.63 -14.99 12.14
C ASP A 270 3.51 -15.99 11.81
N PHE A 271 2.72 -15.66 10.78
CA PHE A 271 1.64 -16.51 10.30
C PHE A 271 1.98 -17.25 9.00
N SER A 272 3.23 -17.24 8.57
CA SER A 272 3.67 -17.83 7.28
C SER A 272 3.24 -19.27 7.07
N GLU A 273 3.17 -20.06 8.15
CA GLU A 273 2.87 -21.50 8.13
C GLU A 273 1.53 -21.84 8.81
N THR A 274 0.57 -20.91 8.82
CA THR A 274 -0.69 -21.13 9.52
C THR A 274 -1.85 -21.63 8.64
N GLU A 275 -1.71 -21.49 7.31
CA GLU A 275 -2.77 -21.84 6.37
C GLU A 275 -2.20 -22.49 5.10
N PHE A 276 -2.54 -23.76 4.88
CA PHE A 276 -2.04 -24.55 3.75
C PHE A 276 -3.16 -25.14 2.88
N ASP A 277 -4.42 -24.82 3.14
CA ASP A 277 -5.51 -25.34 2.34
C ASP A 277 -5.70 -24.49 1.06
N PRO A 278 -5.47 -25.05 -0.15
CA PRO A 278 -5.56 -24.33 -1.41
C PRO A 278 -6.89 -23.62 -1.63
N LYS A 279 -7.99 -24.14 -1.05
CA LYS A 279 -9.32 -23.52 -1.18
C LYS A 279 -9.40 -22.09 -0.64
N PHE A 280 -8.47 -21.68 0.23
CA PHE A 280 -8.40 -20.33 0.81
C PHE A 280 -7.55 -19.35 0.00
N TYR A 281 -7.02 -19.77 -1.14
CA TYR A 281 -6.14 -18.95 -1.98
C TYR A 281 -6.71 -18.78 -3.39
N TYR A 282 -6.47 -17.61 -4.02
CA TYR A 282 -6.74 -17.43 -5.45
C TYR A 282 -5.47 -17.56 -6.30
N ASP A 283 -4.30 -17.42 -5.70
CA ASP A 283 -2.99 -17.77 -6.23
C ASP A 283 -2.13 -18.39 -5.11
N HIS A 284 -0.84 -18.60 -5.34
CA HIS A 284 0.00 -19.33 -4.40
C HIS A 284 0.36 -18.58 -3.11
N HIS A 285 0.03 -17.29 -3.01
CA HIS A 285 0.41 -16.47 -1.85
C HIS A 285 -0.64 -15.42 -1.44
N HIS A 286 -1.71 -15.28 -2.18
CA HIS A 286 -2.78 -14.38 -1.80
C HIS A 286 -4.04 -15.14 -1.39
N LEU A 287 -4.54 -14.83 -0.22
CA LEU A 287 -5.81 -15.36 0.26
C LEU A 287 -6.97 -14.86 -0.63
N ASN A 288 -7.89 -15.74 -0.98
CA ASN A 288 -9.16 -15.35 -1.55
C ASN A 288 -10.11 -14.81 -0.47
N THR A 289 -11.33 -14.42 -0.82
CA THR A 289 -12.29 -13.89 0.14
C THR A 289 -12.57 -14.85 1.31
N TYR A 290 -12.67 -16.14 1.04
CA TYR A 290 -12.89 -17.14 2.11
C TYR A 290 -11.68 -17.26 3.02
N GLY A 291 -10.47 -17.25 2.43
CA GLY A 291 -9.21 -17.27 3.17
C GLY A 291 -9.03 -16.02 4.03
N VAL A 292 -9.36 -14.84 3.51
CA VAL A 292 -9.28 -13.59 4.28
C VAL A 292 -10.23 -13.62 5.48
N VAL A 293 -11.48 -14.08 5.31
CA VAL A 293 -12.44 -14.21 6.40
C VAL A 293 -11.93 -15.21 7.44
N HIS A 294 -11.58 -16.41 7.01
CA HIS A 294 -11.06 -17.47 7.89
C HIS A 294 -9.83 -17.02 8.66
N PHE A 295 -8.86 -16.43 7.97
CA PHE A 295 -7.64 -15.93 8.59
C PHE A 295 -7.92 -14.81 9.60
N THR A 296 -8.84 -13.92 9.29
CA THR A 296 -9.23 -12.84 10.19
C THR A 296 -9.88 -13.38 11.46
N GLU A 297 -10.83 -14.31 11.35
CA GLU A 297 -11.51 -14.89 12.51
C GLU A 297 -10.58 -15.69 13.40
N LYS A 298 -9.73 -16.52 12.79
CA LYS A 298 -8.93 -17.50 13.51
C LYS A 298 -7.61 -16.93 14.05
N PHE A 299 -6.95 -16.03 13.31
CA PHE A 299 -5.60 -15.58 13.62
C PHE A 299 -5.51 -14.08 13.93
N LEU A 300 -6.19 -13.21 13.16
CA LEU A 300 -6.06 -11.76 13.40
C LEU A 300 -6.93 -11.28 14.56
N LYS A 301 -8.15 -11.77 14.68
CA LYS A 301 -9.07 -11.34 15.74
C LYS A 301 -8.48 -11.51 17.14
N PRO A 302 -7.85 -12.65 17.50
CA PRO A 302 -7.25 -12.83 18.83
C PRO A 302 -6.08 -11.88 19.14
N VAL A 303 -5.43 -11.32 18.13
CA VAL A 303 -4.23 -10.46 18.30
C VAL A 303 -4.51 -8.97 18.08
N LEU A 304 -5.66 -8.63 17.50
CA LEU A 304 -6.05 -7.24 17.23
C LEU A 304 -7.11 -6.71 18.19
N GLN A 305 -7.85 -7.57 18.85
CA GLN A 305 -8.78 -7.25 19.94
C GLN A 305 -8.06 -7.29 21.27
#